data_2592a1e422dea67ba28d4d08385e0868
#
_entry.id   2592a1e422dea67ba28d4d08385e0868
#
_cell.length_a   1.000
_cell.length_b   1.000
_cell.length_c   1.000
_cell.angle_alpha   90.00
_cell.angle_beta   90.00
_cell.angle_gamma   90.00
#
_symmetry.space_group_name_H-M   'P 1'
#
loop_
_entity.id
_entity.type
_entity.pdbx_description
1 polymer ?
#
loop_
_entity_poly.entity_id
_entity_poly.type
_entity_poly.pdbx_seq_one_letter_code
_entity_poly.pdbx_strand_id
1 'polypeptide(L)'
;MFEMRLEEHPLPTTRDDTDQLIDWLVATFGLVRRRGEEHADGDRMQPVVRLLREHLLARPKEGVNAATLADEMGLTAASLHHHISRLAACRLLSSRSEGDGWRRHFLRGGSIVAAVELLANEASQVLKLQLSRLEEWWQRPDDVSMNIELGSSDRESDFRIWICEPRPLPPVDGISELSLWMADLGLMGDRPGPNLAGNSLPVRVLQLLLSRGPPLSLDEAALELKGPKARIGRVLERLRAAGIVERVPRTDRLAANLWTAMMTQHKR
;
A
#
# COMPACT_ATOMS: atom_id res chain seq x y z
N MET A 1 -3.06 13.82 -7.00
CA MET A 1 -3.42 12.38 -7.00
C MET A 1 -3.05 11.83 -5.63
N PHE A 2 -3.97 11.14 -4.96
CA PHE A 2 -3.72 10.46 -3.70
C PHE A 2 -2.99 9.15 -3.98
N GLU A 3 -1.89 8.93 -3.27
CA GLU A 3 -1.09 7.70 -3.40
C GLU A 3 -0.41 7.41 -2.07
N MET A 4 -0.68 6.24 -1.51
CA MET A 4 -0.11 5.81 -0.25
C MET A 4 0.21 4.32 -0.30
N ARG A 5 1.36 3.95 0.21
CA ARG A 5 1.73 2.57 0.50
C ARG A 5 1.64 2.37 2.02
N LEU A 6 0.87 1.40 2.43
CA LEU A 6 0.72 1.05 3.84
C LEU A 6 1.36 -0.31 4.08
N GLU A 7 2.28 -0.37 5.02
CA GLU A 7 2.95 -1.60 5.45
C GLU A 7 2.84 -1.73 6.96
N GLU A 8 2.48 -2.92 7.43
CA GLU A 8 2.49 -3.20 8.86
C GLU A 8 3.93 -3.35 9.36
N HIS A 9 4.23 -2.63 10.42
CA HIS A 9 5.49 -2.73 11.14
C HIS A 9 5.21 -2.87 12.63
N PRO A 10 6.01 -3.66 13.37
CA PRO A 10 5.85 -3.76 14.80
C PRO A 10 5.98 -2.38 15.44
N LEU A 11 5.09 -2.10 16.40
CA LEU A 11 5.15 -0.84 17.14
C LEU A 11 6.46 -0.75 17.92
N PRO A 12 7.06 0.44 18.03
CA PRO A 12 8.21 0.68 18.87
C PRO A 12 7.95 0.24 20.32
N THR A 13 8.94 -0.34 20.95
CA THR A 13 8.85 -0.82 22.34
C THR A 13 8.70 0.32 23.34
N THR A 14 9.25 1.49 23.02
CA THR A 14 9.15 2.71 23.84
C THR A 14 8.29 3.74 23.10
N ARG A 15 7.17 4.13 23.74
CA ARG A 15 6.28 5.18 23.21
C ARG A 15 6.82 6.59 23.45
N ASP A 16 7.84 6.74 24.28
CA ASP A 16 8.41 8.03 24.67
C ASP A 16 9.57 8.46 23.78
N ASP A 17 10.04 7.58 22.89
CA ASP A 17 11.09 7.89 21.91
C ASP A 17 10.46 8.42 20.61
N THR A 18 10.47 9.74 20.48
CA THR A 18 9.91 10.44 19.30
C THR A 18 10.61 10.01 18.01
N ASP A 19 11.88 9.67 18.03
CA ASP A 19 12.63 9.29 16.83
C ASP A 19 12.19 7.92 16.33
N GLN A 20 12.07 6.96 17.22
CA GLN A 20 11.55 5.63 16.88
C GLN A 20 10.10 5.70 16.35
N LEU A 21 9.29 6.60 16.92
CA LEU A 21 7.91 6.80 16.43
C LEU A 21 7.89 7.43 15.04
N ILE A 22 8.76 8.38 14.73
CA ILE A 22 8.87 8.96 13.39
C ILE A 22 9.37 7.93 12.40
N ASP A 23 10.40 7.16 12.74
CA ASP A 23 10.93 6.09 11.89
C ASP A 23 9.88 5.03 11.60
N TRP A 24 9.13 4.61 12.62
CA TRP A 24 8.01 3.69 12.46
C TRP A 24 6.92 4.27 11.54
N LEU A 25 6.53 5.52 11.73
CA LEU A 25 5.54 6.19 10.89
C LEU A 25 5.97 6.25 9.43
N VAL A 26 7.21 6.66 9.20
CA VAL A 26 7.79 6.80 7.84
C VAL A 26 7.89 5.44 7.14
N ALA A 27 8.25 4.39 7.88
CA ALA A 27 8.28 3.02 7.38
C ALA A 27 6.86 2.52 7.06
N THR A 28 5.91 2.71 7.99
CA THR A 28 4.51 2.29 7.83
C THR A 28 3.85 2.91 6.60
N PHE A 29 4.13 4.18 6.31
CA PHE A 29 3.62 4.85 5.11
C PHE A 29 4.48 4.63 3.86
N GLY A 30 5.45 3.71 3.90
CA GLY A 30 6.31 3.40 2.77
C GLY A 30 7.10 4.60 2.26
N LEU A 31 7.34 5.61 3.09
CA LEU A 31 8.08 6.82 2.73
C LEU A 31 9.60 6.59 2.67
N VAL A 32 10.07 5.46 3.19
CA VAL A 32 11.44 4.98 3.08
C VAL A 32 11.49 3.84 2.08
N ARG A 33 12.46 3.85 1.19
CA ARG A 33 12.73 2.67 0.36
C ARG A 33 13.41 1.62 1.24
N ARG A 34 12.87 0.41 1.30
CA ARG A 34 13.62 -0.76 1.76
C ARG A 34 14.78 -0.99 0.77
N ARG A 35 15.94 -0.44 1.03
CA ARG A 35 17.17 -1.02 0.51
C ARG A 35 17.52 -2.14 1.48
N GLY A 36 17.49 -3.36 0.99
CA GLY A 36 18.13 -4.48 1.64
C GLY A 36 19.64 -4.32 1.53
N GLU A 37 20.21 -3.43 2.34
CA GLU A 37 21.64 -3.31 2.55
C GLU A 37 21.82 -2.59 3.87
N GLU A 38 22.51 -3.27 4.74
CA GLU A 38 23.21 -2.71 5.88
C GLU A 38 23.82 -1.37 5.45
N HIS A 39 23.37 -0.29 6.06
CA HIS A 39 24.01 1.00 5.85
C HIS A 39 25.39 0.92 6.44
N ALA A 40 26.38 0.70 5.60
CA ALA A 40 27.80 0.80 5.92
C ALA A 40 28.23 2.24 6.29
N ASP A 41 27.29 3.19 6.32
CA ASP A 41 27.53 4.58 6.73
C ASP A 41 26.68 4.86 7.97
N GLY A 42 27.27 4.60 9.12
CA GLY A 42 26.69 4.90 10.41
C GLY A 42 26.21 6.35 10.49
N ASP A 43 25.02 6.52 11.06
CA ASP A 43 24.57 7.76 11.68
C ASP A 43 24.03 8.89 10.78
N ARG A 44 23.66 8.67 9.53
CA ARG A 44 22.91 9.69 8.76
C ARG A 44 21.43 9.41 8.78
N MET A 45 20.73 10.16 9.65
CA MET A 45 19.26 10.20 9.66
C MET A 45 18.72 10.41 8.23
N GLN A 46 17.74 9.59 7.84
CA GLN A 46 17.18 9.67 6.48
C GLN A 46 16.58 11.05 6.19
N PRO A 47 16.73 11.61 4.99
CA PRO A 47 16.28 12.97 4.68
C PRO A 47 14.80 13.23 4.96
N VAL A 48 13.93 12.23 4.76
CA VAL A 48 12.49 12.38 5.04
C VAL A 48 12.22 12.45 6.56
N VAL A 49 12.97 11.71 7.37
CA VAL A 49 12.89 11.75 8.84
C VAL A 49 13.37 13.10 9.37
N ARG A 50 14.51 13.61 8.86
CA ARG A 50 15.02 14.95 9.16
C ARG A 50 14.00 16.03 8.80
N LEU A 51 13.42 15.96 7.60
CA LEU A 51 12.39 16.90 7.14
C LEU A 51 11.18 16.93 8.09
N LEU A 52 10.71 15.76 8.50
CA LEU A 52 9.60 15.68 9.46
C LEU A 52 9.98 16.23 10.82
N ARG A 53 11.09 15.75 11.41
CA ARG A 53 11.49 16.05 12.77
C ARG A 53 11.93 17.51 12.97
N GLU A 54 12.90 17.95 12.17
CA GLU A 54 13.60 19.22 12.41
C GLU A 54 12.83 20.43 11.85
N HIS A 55 11.98 20.21 10.85
CA HIS A 55 11.32 21.32 10.16
C HIS A 55 9.80 21.30 10.31
N LEU A 56 9.14 20.19 9.95
CA LEU A 56 7.68 20.15 9.91
C LEU A 56 7.03 20.00 11.30
N LEU A 57 7.62 19.16 12.17
CA LEU A 57 7.14 18.98 13.54
C LEU A 57 7.61 20.09 14.45
N ALA A 58 8.81 20.63 14.24
CA ALA A 58 9.32 21.74 15.02
C ALA A 58 8.55 23.06 14.78
N ARG A 59 8.05 23.26 13.55
CA ARG A 59 7.34 24.50 13.14
C ARG A 59 6.04 24.21 12.40
N PRO A 60 5.09 23.50 13.01
CA PRO A 60 3.92 22.97 12.30
C PRO A 60 2.99 24.05 11.71
N LYS A 61 3.00 25.28 12.30
CA LYS A 61 2.15 26.39 11.88
C LYS A 61 2.83 27.35 10.89
N GLU A 62 4.16 27.43 10.93
CA GLU A 62 4.90 28.37 10.06
C GLU A 62 5.07 27.84 8.64
N GLY A 63 5.10 26.51 8.53
CA GLY A 63 5.40 25.83 7.26
C GLY A 63 6.84 26.01 6.80
N VAL A 64 7.20 25.31 5.77
CA VAL A 64 8.54 25.32 5.20
C VAL A 64 8.53 25.75 3.74
N ASN A 65 9.51 26.56 3.34
CA ASN A 65 9.75 26.90 1.97
C ASN A 65 10.78 25.93 1.37
N ALA A 66 10.46 25.31 0.24
CA ALA A 66 11.32 24.29 -0.35
C ALA A 66 12.69 24.83 -0.80
N ALA A 67 12.77 26.11 -1.22
CA ALA A 67 14.02 26.68 -1.70
C ALA A 67 15.03 26.87 -0.57
N THR A 68 14.61 27.53 0.52
CA THR A 68 15.48 27.74 1.69
C THR A 68 15.82 26.46 2.43
N LEU A 69 14.86 25.52 2.46
CA LEU A 69 15.01 24.25 3.16
C LEU A 69 16.02 23.31 2.51
N ALA A 70 16.18 23.37 1.18
CA ALA A 70 17.18 22.56 0.49
C ALA A 70 18.59 22.88 0.97
N ASP A 71 18.91 24.15 1.11
CA ASP A 71 20.21 24.63 1.58
C ASP A 71 20.43 24.26 3.05
N GLU A 72 19.42 24.46 3.92
CA GLU A 72 19.47 24.12 5.36
C GLU A 72 19.70 22.62 5.58
N MET A 73 19.11 21.78 4.75
CA MET A 73 19.26 20.31 4.83
C MET A 73 20.49 19.77 4.10
N GLY A 74 21.22 20.59 3.34
CA GLY A 74 22.32 20.15 2.50
C GLY A 74 21.89 19.18 1.39
N LEU A 75 20.65 19.34 0.89
CA LEU A 75 20.06 18.52 -0.18
C LEU A 75 19.99 19.29 -1.48
N THR A 76 19.98 18.58 -2.60
CA THR A 76 19.61 19.20 -3.88
C THR A 76 18.11 19.54 -3.88
N ALA A 77 17.73 20.62 -4.57
CA ALA A 77 16.33 21.00 -4.73
C ALA A 77 15.46 19.86 -5.28
N ALA A 78 16.00 19.05 -6.20
CA ALA A 78 15.31 17.88 -6.76
C ALA A 78 15.07 16.79 -5.70
N SER A 79 16.06 16.51 -4.85
CA SER A 79 15.91 15.52 -3.76
C SER A 79 14.88 15.96 -2.75
N LEU A 80 14.94 17.22 -2.31
CA LEU A 80 13.95 17.77 -1.37
C LEU A 80 12.54 17.76 -1.99
N HIS A 81 12.42 18.18 -3.23
CA HIS A 81 11.13 18.17 -3.94
C HIS A 81 10.54 16.75 -4.03
N HIS A 82 11.38 15.74 -4.24
CA HIS A 82 10.95 14.34 -4.22
C HIS A 82 10.34 13.94 -2.86
N HIS A 83 10.98 14.29 -1.74
CA HIS A 83 10.46 14.00 -0.40
C HIS A 83 9.17 14.75 -0.10
N ILE A 84 9.12 16.05 -0.42
CA ILE A 84 7.90 16.87 -0.28
C ILE A 84 6.76 16.30 -1.12
N SER A 85 7.03 15.92 -2.36
CA SER A 85 6.01 15.35 -3.27
C SER A 85 5.46 14.03 -2.74
N ARG A 86 6.29 13.17 -2.15
CA ARG A 86 5.84 11.92 -1.52
C ARG A 86 4.97 12.16 -0.30
N LEU A 87 5.38 13.07 0.59
CA LEU A 87 4.58 13.48 1.75
C LEU A 87 3.25 14.15 1.33
N ALA A 88 3.25 14.90 0.24
CA ALA A 88 2.05 15.51 -0.33
C ALA A 88 1.15 14.47 -1.02
N ALA A 89 1.72 13.47 -1.70
CA ALA A 89 0.98 12.39 -2.35
C ALA A 89 0.19 11.56 -1.33
N CYS A 90 0.78 11.24 -0.18
CA CYS A 90 0.06 10.59 0.92
C CYS A 90 -0.73 11.56 1.80
N ARG A 91 -0.92 12.81 1.36
CA ARG A 91 -1.75 13.81 2.05
C ARG A 91 -1.32 14.18 3.48
N LEU A 92 -0.09 13.91 3.86
CA LEU A 92 0.46 14.38 5.14
C LEU A 92 0.76 15.89 5.10
N LEU A 93 1.03 16.43 3.90
CA LEU A 93 1.28 17.86 3.70
C LEU A 93 0.15 18.53 2.94
N SER A 94 -0.06 19.80 3.28
CA SER A 94 -0.78 20.78 2.48
C SER A 94 0.17 21.89 2.04
N SER A 95 -0.14 22.55 0.92
CA SER A 95 0.67 23.65 0.38
C SER A 95 -0.20 24.86 0.17
N ARG A 96 0.35 26.03 0.51
CA ARG A 96 -0.28 27.33 0.23
C ARG A 96 0.69 28.17 -0.59
N SER A 97 0.17 28.88 -1.58
CA SER A 97 0.92 29.90 -2.31
C SER A 97 0.91 31.20 -1.49
N GLU A 98 2.08 31.78 -1.28
CA GLU A 98 2.21 33.14 -0.77
C GLU A 98 2.28 34.10 -1.96
N GLY A 99 1.86 35.37 -1.79
CA GLY A 99 1.66 36.31 -2.88
C GLY A 99 2.89 36.65 -3.74
N ASP A 100 4.06 36.17 -3.36
CA ASP A 100 5.35 36.30 -4.07
C ASP A 100 5.66 35.11 -5.02
N GLY A 101 4.70 34.20 -5.20
CA GLY A 101 4.86 33.00 -6.05
C GLY A 101 5.52 31.81 -5.37
N TRP A 102 5.96 31.95 -4.12
CA TRP A 102 6.54 30.86 -3.36
C TRP A 102 5.46 29.99 -2.72
N ARG A 103 5.74 28.69 -2.60
CA ARG A 103 4.88 27.74 -1.90
C ARG A 103 5.46 27.38 -0.55
N ARG A 104 4.65 27.49 0.49
CA ARG A 104 4.93 26.92 1.80
C ARG A 104 4.20 25.61 2.00
N HIS A 105 4.87 24.68 2.63
CA HIS A 105 4.37 23.35 2.92
C HIS A 105 4.18 23.20 4.43
N PHE A 106 3.02 22.70 4.83
CA PHE A 106 2.58 22.57 6.22
C PHE A 106 2.14 21.13 6.48
N LEU A 107 2.22 20.68 7.72
CA LEU A 107 1.48 19.49 8.14
C LEU A 107 -0.01 19.73 7.95
N ARG A 108 -0.69 18.79 7.32
CA ARG A 108 -2.14 18.89 7.08
C ARG A 108 -2.88 18.92 8.41
N GLY A 109 -3.81 19.87 8.59
CA GLY A 109 -4.49 20.07 9.86
C GLY A 109 -3.63 20.71 10.97
N GLY A 110 -2.38 21.11 10.69
CA GLY A 110 -1.51 21.82 11.62
C GLY A 110 -0.84 20.96 12.70
N SER A 111 -0.98 19.65 12.65
CA SER A 111 -0.28 18.70 13.52
C SER A 111 -0.15 17.33 12.85
N ILE A 112 0.77 16.48 13.33
CA ILE A 112 0.92 15.13 12.80
C ILE A 112 -0.31 14.27 13.10
N VAL A 113 -0.92 14.42 14.25
CA VAL A 113 -2.13 13.68 14.65
C VAL A 113 -3.27 14.01 13.67
N ALA A 114 -3.56 15.30 13.47
CA ALA A 114 -4.60 15.72 12.54
C ALA A 114 -4.29 15.28 11.08
N ALA A 115 -3.03 15.34 10.66
CA ALA A 115 -2.63 14.88 9.34
C ALA A 115 -2.89 13.38 9.15
N VAL A 116 -2.56 12.55 10.14
CA VAL A 116 -2.78 11.10 10.10
C VAL A 116 -4.27 10.74 10.17
N GLU A 117 -5.06 11.42 11.01
CA GLU A 117 -6.52 11.22 11.07
C GLU A 117 -7.20 11.56 9.72
N LEU A 118 -6.84 12.71 9.13
CA LEU A 118 -7.35 13.08 7.82
C LEU A 118 -6.92 12.11 6.72
N LEU A 119 -5.68 11.61 6.79
CA LEU A 119 -5.17 10.59 5.90
C LEU A 119 -5.95 9.27 6.04
N ALA A 120 -6.19 8.81 7.25
CA ALA A 120 -6.94 7.58 7.51
C ALA A 120 -8.37 7.65 6.93
N ASN A 121 -9.04 8.79 7.12
CA ASN A 121 -10.36 9.03 6.56
C ASN A 121 -10.34 9.02 5.03
N GLU A 122 -9.37 9.68 4.40
CA GLU A 122 -9.24 9.74 2.94
C GLU A 122 -8.88 8.35 2.37
N ALA A 123 -7.97 7.62 3.00
CA ALA A 123 -7.64 6.25 2.62
C ALA A 123 -8.85 5.32 2.68
N SER A 124 -9.65 5.42 3.75
CA SER A 124 -10.91 4.67 3.87
C SER A 124 -11.90 4.99 2.74
N GLN A 125 -12.04 6.27 2.38
CA GLN A 125 -12.92 6.68 1.28
C GLN A 125 -12.42 6.14 -0.08
N VAL A 126 -11.11 6.24 -0.34
CA VAL A 126 -10.50 5.70 -1.57
C VAL A 126 -10.67 4.19 -1.65
N LEU A 127 -10.45 3.46 -0.55
CA LEU A 127 -10.67 2.01 -0.51
C LEU A 127 -12.13 1.65 -0.75
N LYS A 128 -13.08 2.36 -0.16
CA LYS A 128 -14.51 2.14 -0.41
C LYS A 128 -14.86 2.38 -1.88
N LEU A 129 -14.31 3.43 -2.50
CA LEU A 129 -14.49 3.70 -3.92
C LEU A 129 -13.86 2.61 -4.79
N GLN A 130 -12.68 2.11 -4.44
CA GLN A 130 -12.06 0.98 -5.14
C GLN A 130 -12.90 -0.30 -5.02
N LEU A 131 -13.46 -0.57 -3.84
CA LEU A 131 -14.30 -1.75 -3.62
C LEU A 131 -15.63 -1.67 -4.40
N SER A 132 -16.24 -0.48 -4.53
CA SER A 132 -17.48 -0.32 -5.29
C SER A 132 -17.32 -0.70 -6.77
N ARG A 133 -16.09 -0.58 -7.32
CA ARG A 133 -15.81 -1.02 -8.71
C ARG A 133 -15.85 -2.54 -8.87
N LEU A 134 -15.80 -3.30 -7.79
CA LEU A 134 -15.90 -4.77 -7.82
C LEU A 134 -17.34 -5.25 -7.77
N GLU A 135 -18.31 -4.39 -7.43
CA GLU A 135 -19.70 -4.79 -7.27
C GLU A 135 -20.30 -5.34 -8.58
N GLU A 136 -19.86 -4.85 -9.73
CA GLU A 136 -20.26 -5.35 -11.03
C GLU A 136 -19.76 -6.78 -11.32
N TRP A 137 -18.62 -7.14 -10.75
CA TRP A 137 -18.01 -8.46 -10.98
C TRP A 137 -18.33 -9.46 -9.88
N TRP A 138 -18.83 -8.96 -8.75
CA TRP A 138 -19.09 -9.76 -7.58
C TRP A 138 -20.32 -9.25 -6.83
N GLN A 139 -21.37 -10.08 -6.85
CA GLN A 139 -22.57 -9.80 -6.06
C GLN A 139 -22.30 -10.19 -4.61
N ARG A 140 -22.40 -9.22 -3.71
CA ARG A 140 -22.35 -9.47 -2.28
C ARG A 140 -23.57 -10.32 -1.89
N PRO A 141 -23.43 -11.48 -1.24
CA PRO A 141 -24.57 -12.15 -0.65
C PRO A 141 -25.18 -11.23 0.41
N ASP A 142 -26.49 -11.08 0.40
CA ASP A 142 -27.21 -10.11 1.20
C ASP A 142 -27.10 -10.28 2.72
N ASP A 143 -26.43 -11.33 3.22
CA ASP A 143 -26.48 -11.76 4.63
C ASP A 143 -25.12 -12.00 5.31
N VAL A 144 -24.04 -11.45 4.78
CA VAL A 144 -22.73 -11.68 5.39
C VAL A 144 -22.31 -10.53 6.29
N SER A 145 -22.59 -10.69 7.58
CA SER A 145 -21.82 -9.97 8.60
C SER A 145 -20.36 -10.43 8.49
N MET A 146 -19.48 -9.49 8.11
CA MET A 146 -18.04 -9.75 8.02
C MET A 146 -17.43 -9.83 9.43
N ASN A 147 -17.86 -10.76 10.25
CA ASN A 147 -17.10 -11.25 11.39
C ASN A 147 -16.11 -12.29 10.88
N ILE A 148 -15.14 -11.81 10.12
CA ILE A 148 -13.96 -12.62 9.79
C ILE A 148 -13.12 -12.61 11.06
N GLU A 149 -13.31 -13.61 11.91
CA GLU A 149 -12.25 -14.01 12.82
C GLU A 149 -11.11 -14.55 11.94
N LEU A 150 -10.16 -13.67 11.64
CA LEU A 150 -8.89 -14.09 11.04
C LEU A 150 -8.31 -15.13 11.98
N GLY A 151 -8.33 -16.37 11.57
CA GLY A 151 -7.72 -17.45 12.32
C GLY A 151 -6.28 -17.09 12.63
N SER A 152 -5.82 -17.43 13.81
CA SER A 152 -4.45 -17.13 14.30
C SER A 152 -3.34 -17.57 13.34
N SER A 153 -3.62 -18.45 12.39
CA SER A 153 -2.68 -18.94 11.38
C SER A 153 -2.45 -17.98 10.20
N ASP A 154 -3.32 -17.00 10.00
CA ASP A 154 -3.19 -16.08 8.86
C ASP A 154 -2.41 -14.79 9.18
N ARG A 155 -2.01 -14.60 10.43
CA ARG A 155 -1.18 -13.47 10.87
C ARG A 155 0.32 -13.61 10.58
N GLU A 156 0.75 -14.65 9.90
CA GLU A 156 2.16 -14.85 9.54
C GLU A 156 2.69 -13.89 8.46
N SER A 157 1.81 -13.10 7.85
CA SER A 157 2.17 -12.15 6.80
C SER A 157 1.81 -10.75 7.24
N ASP A 158 2.80 -9.86 7.28
CA ASP A 158 2.58 -8.43 7.53
C ASP A 158 1.62 -7.86 6.50
N PHE A 159 0.65 -7.07 6.96
CA PHE A 159 -0.29 -6.38 6.08
C PHE A 159 0.46 -5.39 5.20
N ARG A 160 0.20 -5.44 3.89
CA ARG A 160 0.82 -4.57 2.91
C ARG A 160 -0.13 -4.25 1.78
N ILE A 161 -0.47 -3.00 1.62
CA ILE A 161 -1.33 -2.53 0.54
C ILE A 161 -0.87 -1.18 -0.01
N TRP A 162 -1.09 -0.97 -1.30
CA TRP A 162 -0.94 0.32 -1.96
C TRP A 162 -2.33 0.87 -2.25
N ILE A 163 -2.58 2.11 -1.87
CA ILE A 163 -3.86 2.77 -2.05
C ILE A 163 -3.63 3.99 -2.92
N CYS A 164 -4.27 4.05 -4.09
CA CYS A 164 -4.27 5.24 -4.92
C CYS A 164 -5.66 5.54 -5.47
N GLU A 165 -5.86 6.78 -5.92
CA GLU A 165 -7.10 7.17 -6.58
C GLU A 165 -7.32 6.32 -7.83
N PRO A 166 -8.59 5.89 -8.08
CA PRO A 166 -8.93 5.14 -9.28
C PRO A 166 -8.51 5.90 -10.54
N ARG A 167 -7.84 5.22 -11.44
CA ARG A 167 -7.44 5.78 -12.73
C ARG A 167 -8.57 5.64 -13.73
N PRO A 168 -8.79 6.63 -14.62
CA PRO A 168 -9.68 6.43 -15.74
C PRO A 168 -9.14 5.29 -16.62
N LEU A 169 -10.05 4.47 -17.16
CA LEU A 169 -9.69 3.44 -18.13
C LEU A 169 -9.05 4.09 -19.36
N PRO A 170 -7.80 3.77 -19.69
CA PRO A 170 -7.24 4.21 -20.96
C PRO A 170 -7.97 3.49 -22.09
N PRO A 171 -8.26 4.15 -23.22
CA PRO A 171 -8.85 3.53 -24.40
C PRO A 171 -7.80 2.67 -25.14
N VAL A 172 -7.24 1.67 -24.46
CA VAL A 172 -6.21 0.77 -25.01
C VAL A 172 -6.72 -0.65 -24.93
N ASP A 173 -6.75 -1.33 -26.05
CA ASP A 173 -7.12 -2.74 -26.12
C ASP A 173 -6.22 -3.62 -25.22
N GLY A 174 -6.84 -4.57 -24.55
CA GLY A 174 -6.14 -5.53 -23.69
C GLY A 174 -5.92 -5.11 -22.24
N ILE A 175 -6.27 -3.87 -21.86
CA ILE A 175 -6.31 -3.44 -20.46
C ILE A 175 -7.71 -3.70 -19.91
N SER A 176 -7.80 -4.48 -18.83
CA SER A 176 -9.06 -4.74 -18.14
C SER A 176 -9.21 -3.85 -16.91
N GLU A 177 -10.45 -3.58 -16.49
CA GLU A 177 -10.72 -2.90 -15.22
C GLU A 177 -10.08 -3.61 -14.03
N LEU A 178 -10.13 -4.95 -14.02
CA LEU A 178 -9.49 -5.75 -12.99
C LEU A 178 -7.98 -5.51 -12.92
N SER A 179 -7.30 -5.39 -14.07
CA SER A 179 -5.85 -5.11 -14.09
C SER A 179 -5.52 -3.72 -13.57
N LEU A 180 -6.35 -2.71 -13.87
CA LEU A 180 -6.21 -1.37 -13.32
C LEU A 180 -6.46 -1.35 -11.81
N TRP A 181 -7.54 -1.99 -11.36
CA TRP A 181 -7.86 -2.12 -9.95
C TRP A 181 -6.72 -2.80 -9.17
N MET A 182 -6.19 -3.90 -9.70
CA MET A 182 -5.03 -4.57 -9.10
C MET A 182 -3.78 -3.69 -9.07
N ALA A 183 -3.56 -2.89 -10.10
CA ALA A 183 -2.44 -1.95 -10.17
C ALA A 183 -2.60 -0.81 -9.14
N ASP A 184 -3.81 -0.29 -8.98
CA ASP A 184 -4.14 0.77 -8.01
C ASP A 184 -3.95 0.31 -6.56
N LEU A 185 -4.06 -1.00 -6.30
CA LEU A 185 -3.77 -1.63 -5.00
C LEU A 185 -2.34 -2.21 -4.89
N GLY A 186 -1.48 -1.98 -5.88
CA GLY A 186 -0.09 -2.47 -5.87
C GLY A 186 0.05 -3.98 -6.04
N LEU A 187 -0.99 -4.68 -6.53
CA LEU A 187 -1.02 -6.14 -6.61
C LEU A 187 -0.31 -6.71 -7.85
N MET A 188 0.01 -5.84 -8.82
CA MET A 188 0.65 -6.26 -10.08
C MET A 188 2.16 -6.53 -9.96
N GLY A 189 2.83 -5.99 -8.95
CA GLY A 189 4.25 -6.17 -8.68
C GLY A 189 4.98 -4.87 -8.39
N ASP A 190 6.21 -5.00 -7.89
CA ASP A 190 7.02 -3.86 -7.43
C ASP A 190 7.81 -3.16 -8.55
N ARG A 191 7.66 -3.59 -9.81
CA ARG A 191 8.36 -2.98 -10.94
C ARG A 191 7.66 -1.70 -11.39
N PRO A 192 8.41 -0.61 -11.68
CA PRO A 192 7.83 0.55 -12.31
C PRO A 192 7.28 0.16 -13.70
N GLY A 193 6.07 0.63 -14.02
CA GLY A 193 5.37 0.25 -15.25
C GLY A 193 4.77 -1.16 -15.17
N PRO A 194 3.73 -1.37 -14.35
CA PRO A 194 3.07 -2.68 -14.26
C PRO A 194 2.52 -3.08 -15.62
N ASN A 195 2.65 -4.37 -15.95
CA ASN A 195 2.00 -4.93 -17.12
C ASN A 195 0.47 -4.99 -16.88
N LEU A 196 -0.25 -4.01 -17.40
CA LEU A 196 -1.70 -3.88 -17.26
C LEU A 196 -2.50 -4.79 -18.20
N ALA A 197 -1.82 -5.65 -18.97
CA ALA A 197 -2.52 -6.60 -19.83
C ALA A 197 -3.46 -7.50 -19.01
N GLY A 198 -4.69 -7.62 -19.42
CA GLY A 198 -5.72 -8.43 -18.75
C GLY A 198 -5.38 -9.93 -18.67
N ASN A 199 -4.42 -10.40 -19.47
CA ASN A 199 -3.90 -11.76 -19.44
C ASN A 199 -2.59 -11.91 -18.60
N SER A 200 -2.16 -10.88 -17.91
CA SER A 200 -0.96 -10.94 -17.05
C SER A 200 -1.14 -11.97 -15.93
N LEU A 201 -0.03 -12.56 -15.47
CA LEU A 201 -0.09 -13.63 -14.47
C LEU A 201 -0.83 -13.23 -13.19
N PRO A 202 -0.60 -12.04 -12.58
CA PRO A 202 -1.35 -11.64 -11.39
C PRO A 202 -2.87 -11.60 -11.61
N VAL A 203 -3.30 -11.05 -12.75
CA VAL A 203 -4.73 -10.97 -13.10
C VAL A 203 -5.33 -12.36 -13.26
N ARG A 204 -4.66 -13.24 -13.98
CA ARG A 204 -5.10 -14.63 -14.20
C ARG A 204 -5.19 -15.44 -12.90
N VAL A 205 -4.25 -15.22 -11.96
CA VAL A 205 -4.30 -15.86 -10.64
C VAL A 205 -5.53 -15.40 -9.87
N LEU A 206 -5.80 -14.09 -9.82
CA LEU A 206 -6.97 -13.58 -9.11
C LEU A 206 -8.27 -14.02 -9.79
N GLN A 207 -8.36 -13.95 -11.11
CA GLN A 207 -9.54 -14.45 -11.87
C GLN A 207 -9.82 -15.92 -11.58
N LEU A 208 -8.77 -16.76 -11.54
CA LEU A 208 -8.90 -18.18 -11.21
C LEU A 208 -9.50 -18.38 -9.82
N LEU A 209 -9.01 -17.63 -8.82
CA LEU A 209 -9.54 -17.70 -7.46
C LEU A 209 -10.97 -17.20 -7.34
N LEU A 210 -11.34 -16.14 -8.08
CA LEU A 210 -12.69 -15.57 -8.07
C LEU A 210 -13.69 -16.49 -8.78
N SER A 211 -13.30 -17.13 -9.87
CA SER A 211 -14.17 -18.02 -10.64
C SER A 211 -14.37 -19.40 -10.00
N ARG A 212 -13.42 -19.81 -9.15
CA ARG A 212 -13.39 -21.15 -8.53
C ARG A 212 -14.03 -21.12 -7.15
N GLY A 213 -15.05 -21.91 -6.90
CA GLY A 213 -15.69 -22.01 -5.60
C GLY A 213 -14.82 -22.67 -4.50
N PRO A 214 -14.18 -23.86 -4.74
CA PRO A 214 -13.35 -24.51 -3.73
C PRO A 214 -11.95 -23.90 -3.64
N PRO A 215 -11.32 -23.96 -2.45
CA PRO A 215 -9.93 -23.56 -2.27
C PRO A 215 -8.97 -24.31 -3.20
N LEU A 216 -7.91 -23.66 -3.63
CA LEU A 216 -6.98 -24.08 -4.66
C LEU A 216 -5.58 -24.31 -4.09
N SER A 217 -4.96 -25.44 -4.37
CA SER A 217 -3.56 -25.65 -4.06
C SER A 217 -2.64 -24.93 -5.05
N LEU A 218 -1.39 -24.67 -4.63
CA LEU A 218 -0.38 -24.08 -5.51
C LEU A 218 -0.12 -24.94 -6.74
N ASP A 219 -0.20 -26.27 -6.59
CA ASP A 219 0.05 -27.23 -7.67
C ASP A 219 -1.09 -27.19 -8.71
N GLU A 220 -2.33 -27.16 -8.26
CA GLU A 220 -3.48 -26.99 -9.14
C GLU A 220 -3.44 -25.64 -9.86
N ALA A 221 -3.11 -24.54 -9.15
CA ALA A 221 -2.95 -23.23 -9.76
C ALA A 221 -1.87 -23.24 -10.85
N ALA A 222 -0.74 -23.92 -10.60
CA ALA A 222 0.34 -24.03 -11.58
C ALA A 222 -0.06 -24.83 -12.81
N LEU A 223 -0.83 -25.88 -12.62
CA LEU A 223 -1.35 -26.72 -13.70
C LEU A 223 -2.35 -25.95 -14.57
N GLU A 224 -3.35 -25.30 -13.96
CA GLU A 224 -4.40 -24.56 -14.67
C GLU A 224 -3.87 -23.33 -15.41
N LEU A 225 -2.96 -22.58 -14.76
CA LEU A 225 -2.37 -21.39 -15.35
C LEU A 225 -1.19 -21.68 -16.28
N LYS A 226 -0.74 -22.92 -16.34
CA LYS A 226 0.45 -23.36 -17.11
C LYS A 226 1.66 -22.47 -16.81
N GLY A 227 1.89 -22.19 -15.53
CA GLY A 227 2.90 -21.23 -15.07
C GLY A 227 3.83 -21.79 -13.99
N PRO A 228 5.00 -21.15 -13.80
CA PRO A 228 5.95 -21.56 -12.77
C PRO A 228 5.39 -21.39 -11.35
N LYS A 229 5.38 -22.43 -10.52
CA LYS A 229 4.91 -22.42 -9.13
C LYS A 229 5.48 -21.24 -8.32
N ALA A 230 6.79 -20.97 -8.43
CA ALA A 230 7.43 -19.90 -7.70
C ALA A 230 6.90 -18.50 -8.05
N ARG A 231 6.46 -18.28 -9.31
CA ARG A 231 5.86 -17.01 -9.71
C ARG A 231 4.43 -16.88 -9.19
N ILE A 232 3.66 -17.95 -9.28
CA ILE A 232 2.28 -18.01 -8.80
C ILE A 232 2.27 -17.84 -7.27
N GLY A 233 3.17 -18.53 -6.56
CA GLY A 233 3.31 -18.40 -5.11
C GLY A 233 3.58 -16.95 -4.67
N ARG A 234 4.48 -16.24 -5.38
CA ARG A 234 4.73 -14.81 -5.09
C ARG A 234 3.51 -13.90 -5.32
N VAL A 235 2.68 -14.23 -6.31
CA VAL A 235 1.43 -13.50 -6.54
C VAL A 235 0.44 -13.78 -5.40
N LEU A 236 0.26 -15.04 -5.02
CA LEU A 236 -0.63 -15.44 -3.93
C LEU A 236 -0.23 -14.78 -2.60
N GLU A 237 1.07 -14.76 -2.26
CA GLU A 237 1.57 -14.10 -1.05
C GLU A 237 1.34 -12.57 -1.09
N ARG A 238 1.45 -11.95 -2.25
CA ARG A 238 1.13 -10.52 -2.39
C ARG A 238 -0.36 -10.24 -2.19
N LEU A 239 -1.23 -11.06 -2.77
CA LEU A 239 -2.67 -10.97 -2.59
C LEU A 239 -3.07 -11.23 -1.13
N ARG A 240 -2.36 -12.15 -0.46
CA ARG A 240 -2.55 -12.43 0.97
C ARG A 240 -2.12 -11.27 1.85
N ALA A 241 -0.96 -10.69 1.60
CA ALA A 241 -0.48 -9.52 2.32
C ALA A 241 -1.44 -8.32 2.20
N ALA A 242 -2.17 -8.21 1.08
CA ALA A 242 -3.22 -7.22 0.90
C ALA A 242 -4.59 -7.62 1.46
N GLY A 243 -4.71 -8.76 2.14
CA GLY A 243 -5.96 -9.24 2.73
C GLY A 243 -7.01 -9.71 1.71
N ILE A 244 -6.64 -9.94 0.44
CA ILE A 244 -7.58 -10.34 -0.62
C ILE A 244 -7.70 -11.85 -0.72
N VAL A 245 -6.65 -12.55 -0.36
CA VAL A 245 -6.55 -14.01 -0.39
C VAL A 245 -6.11 -14.50 0.96
N GLU A 246 -6.68 -15.60 1.41
CA GLU A 246 -6.25 -16.26 2.63
C GLU A 246 -5.71 -17.66 2.33
N ARG A 247 -4.96 -18.18 3.28
CA ARG A 247 -4.45 -19.53 3.29
C ARG A 247 -5.32 -20.39 4.18
N VAL A 248 -5.97 -21.39 3.62
CA VAL A 248 -6.84 -22.31 4.36
C VAL A 248 -6.04 -23.58 4.67
N PRO A 249 -5.91 -23.96 5.95
CA PRO A 249 -5.24 -25.22 6.29
C PRO A 249 -6.02 -26.41 5.72
N ARG A 250 -5.32 -27.34 5.12
CA ARG A 250 -5.91 -28.59 4.67
C ARG A 250 -6.15 -29.51 5.86
N THR A 251 -7.36 -30.03 5.98
CA THR A 251 -7.74 -30.93 7.10
C THR A 251 -7.23 -32.36 6.94
N ASP A 252 -6.79 -32.74 5.74
CA ASP A 252 -6.19 -34.04 5.46
C ASP A 252 -4.65 -33.97 5.62
N ARG A 253 -4.05 -35.08 6.03
CA ARG A 253 -2.66 -35.25 6.50
C ARG A 253 -1.54 -34.82 5.53
N LEU A 254 -1.87 -34.25 4.39
CA LEU A 254 -0.91 -33.74 3.41
C LEU A 254 -0.76 -32.22 3.61
N ALA A 255 0.36 -31.78 4.12
CA ALA A 255 0.69 -30.41 4.55
C ALA A 255 0.72 -29.35 3.42
N ALA A 256 -0.21 -29.38 2.47
CA ALA A 256 -0.33 -28.36 1.46
C ALA A 256 -1.41 -27.35 1.87
N ASN A 257 -1.01 -26.09 2.02
CA ASN A 257 -1.96 -25.00 2.22
C ASN A 257 -2.79 -24.78 0.96
N LEU A 258 -4.07 -24.56 1.16
CA LEU A 258 -5.01 -24.17 0.11
C LEU A 258 -5.19 -22.66 0.10
N TRP A 259 -5.47 -22.11 -1.06
CA TRP A 259 -5.65 -20.68 -1.28
C TRP A 259 -7.07 -20.41 -1.74
N THR A 260 -7.72 -19.40 -1.20
CA THR A 260 -9.06 -18.99 -1.58
C THR A 260 -9.14 -17.47 -1.57
N ALA A 261 -9.92 -16.89 -2.47
CA ALA A 261 -10.23 -15.48 -2.41
C ALA A 261 -11.20 -15.22 -1.24
N MET A 262 -10.93 -14.21 -0.43
CA MET A 262 -11.79 -13.83 0.69
C MET A 262 -13.25 -13.57 0.26
N MET A 263 -13.42 -13.08 -0.96
CA MET A 263 -14.74 -12.81 -1.56
C MET A 263 -15.54 -14.07 -1.92
N THR A 264 -14.89 -15.23 -2.09
CA THR A 264 -15.58 -16.48 -2.48
C THR A 264 -16.02 -17.32 -1.30
N GLN A 265 -15.47 -17.12 -0.12
CA GLN A 265 -15.86 -17.84 1.09
C GLN A 265 -17.30 -17.59 1.51
N HIS A 266 -17.85 -16.45 1.14
CA HIS A 266 -19.20 -16.04 1.49
C HIS A 266 -20.29 -16.58 0.57
N LYS A 267 -19.96 -17.43 -0.40
CA LYS A 267 -20.93 -18.16 -1.25
C LYS A 267 -21.34 -19.53 -0.67
N ARG A 268 -20.88 -19.88 0.50
CA ARG A 268 -21.25 -21.09 1.24
C ARG A 268 -22.08 -20.72 2.46
#